data_2ad80c9624f23bb82708ac81fbc84535
#
_entry.id   2ad80c9624f23bb82708ac81fbc84535
#
_cell.length_a   1.000
_cell.length_b   1.000
_cell.length_c   1.000
_cell.angle_alpha   90.00
_cell.angle_beta   90.00
_cell.angle_gamma   90.00
#
_symmetry.space_group_name_H-M   'P 1'
#
loop_
_entity.id
_entity.type
_entity.pdbx_description
1 polymer ?
#
loop_
_entity_poly.entity_id
_entity_poly.type
_entity_poly.pdbx_seq_one_letter_code
_entity_poly.pdbx_strand_id
1 'polypeptide(L)'
;MKEIGLVENNYYFVQKSARKIGVEFRVGNHTISLENFEFYERMSEETNAFSADLVMNGKVVGDCSNSGRGGCADYHAYENRDLAREIATAVSEVEDYCFPKRKLTLEDVIDQLASFMIVLQENKVTTITKAKAVVKYLNEQAVKYRKMYA
;
A
#
# COMPACT_ATOMS: atom_id res chain seq x y z
N MET A 1 6.77 5.93 19.86
CA MET A 1 6.68 6.14 18.41
C MET A 1 5.44 5.45 17.87
N LYS A 2 4.62 6.17 17.13
CA LYS A 2 3.35 5.66 16.60
C LYS A 2 3.39 5.37 15.10
N GLU A 3 4.48 5.68 14.42
CA GLU A 3 4.64 5.43 13.00
C GLU A 3 6.10 5.23 12.62
N ILE A 4 6.33 4.58 11.49
CA ILE A 4 7.65 4.42 10.90
C ILE A 4 7.52 4.49 9.38
N GLY A 5 8.31 5.38 8.77
CA GLY A 5 8.37 5.52 7.31
C GLY A 5 9.29 4.48 6.68
N LEU A 6 8.96 4.10 5.44
CA LEU A 6 9.79 3.22 4.63
C LEU A 6 10.70 4.03 3.72
N VAL A 7 11.76 3.40 3.19
CA VAL A 7 12.66 4.04 2.24
C VAL A 7 11.94 4.35 0.92
N GLU A 8 10.98 3.52 0.54
CA GLU A 8 10.02 3.87 -0.51
C GLU A 8 9.19 5.03 0.04
N ASN A 9 9.59 6.25 -0.27
CA ASN A 9 8.93 7.44 0.24
C ASN A 9 7.42 7.35 0.08
N ASN A 10 6.69 8.04 0.95
CA ASN A 10 5.24 8.10 0.97
C ASN A 10 4.54 6.93 1.67
N TYR A 11 5.22 5.81 1.96
CA TYR A 11 4.62 4.69 2.69
C TYR A 11 5.02 4.72 4.16
N TYR A 12 4.05 4.56 5.05
CA TYR A 12 4.24 4.59 6.50
C TYR A 12 3.47 3.45 7.16
N PHE A 13 4.11 2.77 8.10
CA PHE A 13 3.41 1.87 9.01
C PHE A 13 2.97 2.70 10.21
N VAL A 14 1.70 2.57 10.59
CA VAL A 14 1.06 3.39 11.61
C VAL A 14 0.40 2.51 12.66
N GLN A 15 0.67 2.79 13.94
CA GLN A 15 -0.02 2.11 15.04
C GLN A 15 -1.45 2.62 15.12
N LYS A 16 -2.43 1.78 14.78
CA LYS A 16 -3.86 2.13 14.80
C LYS A 16 -4.48 1.94 16.17
N SER A 17 -4.09 0.88 16.86
CA SER A 17 -4.54 0.58 18.22
C SER A 17 -3.46 -0.24 18.90
N ALA A 18 -3.69 -0.67 20.17
CA ALA A 18 -2.70 -1.39 20.96
C ALA A 18 -2.13 -2.63 20.27
N ARG A 19 -2.93 -3.27 19.38
CA ARG A 19 -2.54 -4.51 18.71
C ARG A 19 -2.76 -4.49 17.20
N LYS A 20 -2.86 -3.30 16.60
CA LYS A 20 -3.13 -3.19 15.17
C LYS A 20 -2.21 -2.18 14.52
N ILE A 21 -1.47 -2.63 13.50
CA ILE A 21 -0.66 -1.80 12.61
C ILE A 21 -1.41 -1.71 11.29
N GLY A 22 -1.50 -0.49 10.76
CA GLY A 22 -1.93 -0.26 9.40
C GLY A 22 -0.79 0.27 8.56
N VAL A 23 -1.01 0.35 7.26
CA VAL A 23 -0.09 0.98 6.33
C VAL A 23 -0.84 2.04 5.55
N GLU A 24 -0.20 3.18 5.30
CA GLU A 24 -0.79 4.24 4.49
C GLU A 24 0.22 4.83 3.53
N PHE A 25 -0.28 5.33 2.42
CA PHE A 25 0.46 6.12 1.45
C PHE A 25 0.07 7.58 1.63
N ARG A 26 1.05 8.47 1.60
CA ARG A 26 0.83 9.91 1.78
C ARG A 26 1.32 10.67 0.55
N VAL A 27 0.46 11.51 -0.02
CA VAL A 27 0.81 12.38 -1.13
C VAL A 27 0.12 13.74 -0.93
N GLY A 28 0.90 14.82 -0.88
CA GLY A 28 0.39 16.14 -0.54
C GLY A 28 -0.31 16.09 0.83
N ASN A 29 -1.56 16.53 0.87
CA ASN A 29 -2.39 16.49 2.08
C ASN A 29 -3.31 15.27 2.11
N HIS A 30 -3.07 14.30 1.22
CA HIS A 30 -3.94 13.14 1.09
C HIS A 30 -3.30 11.88 1.64
N THR A 31 -4.14 10.99 2.17
CA THR A 31 -3.73 9.65 2.60
C THR A 31 -4.58 8.60 1.91
N ILE A 32 -3.96 7.46 1.61
CA ILE A 32 -4.62 6.28 1.02
C ILE A 32 -4.28 5.10 1.90
N SER A 33 -5.29 4.33 2.28
CA SER A 33 -5.11 3.10 3.06
C SER A 33 -6.19 2.09 2.70
N LEU A 34 -6.05 0.87 3.23
CA LEU A 34 -6.99 -0.23 3.02
C LEU A 34 -7.57 -0.65 4.37
N GLU A 35 -8.88 -0.93 4.41
CA GLU A 35 -9.56 -1.50 5.55
C GLU A 35 -10.31 -2.76 5.13
N ASN A 36 -10.63 -3.62 6.10
CA ASN A 36 -11.31 -4.88 5.85
C ASN A 36 -10.58 -5.71 4.78
N PHE A 37 -9.26 -5.73 4.89
CA PHE A 37 -8.37 -6.39 3.95
C PHE A 37 -8.46 -7.91 4.09
N GLU A 38 -8.71 -8.60 2.98
CA GLU A 38 -8.70 -10.07 2.91
C GLU A 38 -7.75 -10.52 1.81
N PHE A 39 -6.82 -11.40 2.16
CA PHE A 39 -5.86 -12.00 1.25
C PHE A 39 -6.30 -13.42 0.90
N TYR A 40 -6.36 -13.73 -0.39
CA TYR A 40 -6.79 -15.03 -0.91
C TYR A 40 -5.59 -15.78 -1.49
N GLU A 41 -4.84 -16.45 -0.64
CA GLU A 41 -3.59 -17.12 -1.02
C GLU A 41 -3.79 -18.13 -2.14
N ARG A 42 -4.87 -18.92 -2.08
CA ARG A 42 -5.17 -19.95 -3.08
C ARG A 42 -5.49 -19.40 -4.45
N MET A 43 -5.91 -18.14 -4.54
CA MET A 43 -6.23 -17.46 -5.78
C MET A 43 -5.06 -16.66 -6.32
N SER A 44 -3.96 -16.59 -5.59
CA SER A 44 -2.79 -15.78 -5.93
C SER A 44 -1.87 -16.59 -6.87
N GLU A 45 -2.20 -16.58 -8.16
CA GLU A 45 -1.44 -17.29 -9.19
C GLU A 45 -0.22 -16.51 -9.66
N GLU A 46 -0.42 -15.30 -10.16
CA GLU A 46 0.64 -14.44 -10.67
C GLU A 46 0.83 -13.16 -9.84
N THR A 47 -0.25 -12.69 -9.22
CA THR A 47 -0.24 -11.53 -8.33
C THR A 47 -0.96 -11.89 -7.04
N ASN A 48 -0.86 -11.03 -6.03
CA ASN A 48 -1.58 -11.23 -4.78
C ASN A 48 -3.08 -11.00 -5.01
N ALA A 49 -3.89 -12.01 -4.73
CA ALA A 49 -5.35 -11.89 -4.78
C ALA A 49 -5.85 -11.33 -3.45
N PHE A 50 -6.62 -10.26 -3.50
CA PHE A 50 -7.15 -9.62 -2.29
C PHE A 50 -8.42 -8.84 -2.59
N SER A 51 -9.14 -8.50 -1.54
CA SER A 51 -10.21 -7.51 -1.54
C SER A 51 -10.08 -6.62 -0.31
N ALA A 52 -10.53 -5.39 -0.42
CA ALA A 52 -10.48 -4.43 0.68
C ALA A 52 -11.42 -3.25 0.42
N ASP A 53 -11.69 -2.49 1.48
CA ASP A 53 -12.26 -1.16 1.35
C ASP A 53 -11.14 -0.19 1.04
N LEU A 54 -11.41 0.73 0.10
CA LEU A 54 -10.48 1.80 -0.25
C LEU A 54 -10.77 3.01 0.62
N VAL A 55 -9.76 3.45 1.38
CA VAL A 55 -9.88 4.56 2.32
C VAL A 55 -9.03 5.73 1.84
N MET A 56 -9.65 6.90 1.73
CA MET A 56 -8.98 8.14 1.36
C MET A 56 -9.30 9.22 2.39
N ASN A 57 -8.24 9.84 2.93
CA ASN A 57 -8.37 10.87 3.96
C ASN A 57 -9.20 10.39 5.17
N GLY A 58 -9.02 9.13 5.55
CA GLY A 58 -9.68 8.54 6.71
C GLY A 58 -11.11 8.09 6.49
N LYS A 59 -11.64 8.18 5.26
CA LYS A 59 -13.02 7.78 4.95
C LYS A 59 -13.05 6.72 3.85
N VAL A 60 -13.93 5.74 4.00
CA VAL A 60 -14.15 4.73 2.95
C VAL A 60 -14.78 5.43 1.74
N VAL A 61 -14.13 5.36 0.60
CA VAL A 61 -14.63 5.94 -0.66
C VAL A 61 -15.14 4.88 -1.62
N GLY A 62 -14.84 3.62 -1.37
CA GLY A 62 -15.25 2.53 -2.23
C GLY A 62 -14.56 1.23 -1.87
N ASP A 63 -14.33 0.41 -2.88
CA ASP A 63 -13.64 -0.87 -2.72
C ASP A 63 -12.50 -1.03 -3.71
N CYS A 64 -11.66 -2.02 -3.49
CA CYS A 64 -10.59 -2.40 -4.39
C CYS A 64 -10.30 -3.89 -4.28
N SER A 65 -9.70 -4.44 -5.32
CA SER A 65 -9.38 -5.86 -5.37
C SER A 65 -8.33 -6.17 -6.43
N ASN A 66 -7.76 -7.36 -6.34
CA ASN A 66 -6.94 -7.95 -7.40
C ASN A 66 -7.31 -9.43 -7.48
N SER A 67 -7.57 -9.92 -8.68
CA SER A 67 -7.98 -11.31 -8.89
C SER A 67 -6.86 -12.32 -8.69
N GLY A 68 -5.59 -11.88 -8.68
CA GLY A 68 -4.44 -12.78 -8.53
C GLY A 68 -3.98 -13.43 -9.82
N ARG A 69 -4.54 -13.05 -10.95
CA ARG A 69 -4.22 -13.65 -12.27
C ARG A 69 -3.27 -12.82 -13.11
N GLY A 70 -2.57 -11.89 -12.50
CA GLY A 70 -1.72 -10.92 -13.18
C GLY A 70 -2.43 -9.59 -13.37
N GLY A 71 -1.65 -8.56 -13.68
CA GLY A 71 -2.18 -7.22 -13.86
C GLY A 71 -2.30 -6.44 -12.55
N CYS A 72 -2.76 -5.21 -12.68
CA CYS A 72 -2.89 -4.29 -11.55
C CYS A 72 -4.23 -4.45 -10.85
N ALA A 73 -4.34 -3.87 -9.67
CA ALA A 73 -5.58 -3.82 -8.90
C ALA A 73 -6.66 -3.03 -9.64
N ASP A 74 -7.91 -3.38 -9.33
CA ASP A 74 -9.09 -2.59 -9.72
C ASP A 74 -9.61 -1.85 -8.50
N TYR A 75 -10.22 -0.68 -8.73
CA TYR A 75 -10.89 0.05 -7.66
C TYR A 75 -12.15 0.74 -8.17
N HIS A 76 -13.09 0.94 -7.26
CA HIS A 76 -14.37 1.62 -7.53
C HIS A 76 -14.62 2.63 -6.41
N ALA A 77 -14.51 3.92 -6.73
CA ALA A 77 -14.67 5.01 -5.76
C ALA A 77 -16.10 5.59 -5.80
N TYR A 78 -17.09 4.74 -5.62
CA TYR A 78 -18.49 5.10 -5.79
C TYR A 78 -19.00 6.13 -4.78
N GLU A 79 -18.36 6.28 -3.62
CA GLU A 79 -18.75 7.24 -2.60
C GLU A 79 -18.18 8.64 -2.84
N ASN A 80 -17.02 8.75 -3.49
CA ASN A 80 -16.41 10.05 -3.76
C ASN A 80 -15.45 9.98 -4.96
N ARG A 81 -16.00 10.02 -6.15
CA ARG A 81 -15.24 9.93 -7.40
C ARG A 81 -14.31 11.11 -7.61
N ASP A 82 -14.73 12.31 -7.20
CA ASP A 82 -13.93 13.52 -7.39
C ASP A 82 -12.67 13.49 -6.54
N LEU A 83 -12.78 13.08 -5.28
CA LEU A 83 -11.61 12.92 -4.40
C LEU A 83 -10.66 11.87 -4.95
N ALA A 84 -11.19 10.71 -5.40
CA ALA A 84 -10.37 9.65 -5.97
C ALA A 84 -9.61 10.13 -7.21
N ARG A 85 -10.24 10.92 -8.06
CA ARG A 85 -9.61 11.48 -9.26
C ARG A 85 -8.51 12.47 -8.88
N GLU A 86 -8.78 13.34 -7.91
CA GLU A 86 -7.79 14.30 -7.41
C GLU A 86 -6.57 13.58 -6.84
N ILE A 87 -6.77 12.56 -6.04
CA ILE A 87 -5.69 11.76 -5.44
C ILE A 87 -4.94 10.99 -6.53
N ALA A 88 -5.64 10.39 -7.49
CA ALA A 88 -5.00 9.69 -8.61
C ALA A 88 -4.09 10.63 -9.42
N THR A 89 -4.51 11.87 -9.62
CA THR A 89 -3.69 12.89 -10.29
C THR A 89 -2.43 13.21 -9.46
N ALA A 90 -2.58 13.39 -8.16
CA ALA A 90 -1.44 13.65 -7.28
C ALA A 90 -0.45 12.47 -7.27
N VAL A 91 -0.95 11.24 -7.23
CA VAL A 91 -0.12 10.01 -7.29
C VAL A 91 0.67 9.94 -8.60
N SER A 92 0.06 10.36 -9.72
CA SER A 92 0.71 10.30 -11.04
C SER A 92 1.96 11.18 -11.16
N GLU A 93 2.18 12.08 -10.22
CA GLU A 93 3.37 12.92 -10.17
C GLU A 93 4.50 12.28 -9.34
N VAL A 94 4.24 11.18 -8.64
CA VAL A 94 5.22 10.53 -7.76
C VAL A 94 6.03 9.51 -8.54
N GLU A 95 7.37 9.61 -8.43
CA GLU A 95 8.28 8.64 -9.01
C GLU A 95 8.19 7.30 -8.27
N ASP A 96 8.16 6.22 -9.03
CA ASP A 96 8.25 4.87 -8.45
C ASP A 96 9.67 4.66 -7.91
N TYR A 97 9.79 4.46 -6.61
CA TYR A 97 11.11 4.31 -5.97
C TYR A 97 11.93 3.16 -6.57
N CYS A 98 11.29 2.01 -6.79
CA CYS A 98 11.99 0.83 -7.31
C CYS A 98 12.29 0.91 -8.81
N PHE A 99 11.51 1.70 -9.56
CA PHE A 99 11.65 1.89 -11.00
C PHE A 99 11.65 3.38 -11.33
N PRO A 100 12.79 4.07 -11.10
CA PRO A 100 12.82 5.55 -11.12
C PRO A 100 12.41 6.23 -12.43
N LYS A 101 12.38 5.49 -13.53
CA LYS A 101 11.98 6.04 -14.83
C LYS A 101 10.48 6.05 -15.04
N ARG A 102 9.73 5.56 -14.07
CA ARG A 102 8.30 5.38 -14.12
C ARG A 102 7.62 6.19 -13.02
N LYS A 103 6.41 6.69 -13.30
CA LYS A 103 5.55 7.31 -12.29
C LYS A 103 4.55 6.29 -11.76
N LEU A 104 4.08 6.51 -10.54
CA LEU A 104 3.08 5.63 -9.92
C LEU A 104 1.69 5.88 -10.50
N THR A 105 0.86 4.83 -10.47
CA THR A 105 -0.58 4.93 -10.66
C THR A 105 -1.26 4.64 -9.33
N LEU A 106 -2.53 5.01 -9.20
CA LEU A 106 -3.30 4.68 -7.99
C LEU A 106 -3.40 3.16 -7.81
N GLU A 107 -3.53 2.41 -8.90
CA GLU A 107 -3.54 0.95 -8.88
C GLU A 107 -2.23 0.38 -8.31
N ASP A 108 -1.08 0.96 -8.69
CA ASP A 108 0.22 0.58 -8.13
C ASP A 108 0.26 0.77 -6.62
N VAL A 109 -0.26 1.90 -6.14
CA VAL A 109 -0.30 2.20 -4.69
C VAL A 109 -1.18 1.17 -3.97
N ILE A 110 -2.34 0.84 -4.52
CA ILE A 110 -3.26 -0.14 -3.93
C ILE A 110 -2.59 -1.51 -3.83
N ASP A 111 -1.95 -1.98 -4.92
CA ASP A 111 -1.24 -3.25 -4.91
C ASP A 111 -0.08 -3.26 -3.90
N GLN A 112 0.65 -2.15 -3.77
CA GLN A 112 1.75 -2.05 -2.83
C GLN A 112 1.26 -2.02 -1.37
N LEU A 113 0.18 -1.31 -1.09
CA LEU A 113 -0.44 -1.34 0.23
C LEU A 113 -0.87 -2.76 0.60
N ALA A 114 -1.47 -3.49 -0.35
CA ALA A 114 -1.86 -4.88 -0.15
C ALA A 114 -0.64 -5.75 0.18
N SER A 115 0.46 -5.59 -0.56
CA SER A 115 1.70 -6.33 -0.30
C SER A 115 2.22 -6.08 1.11
N PHE A 116 2.22 -4.84 1.56
CA PHE A 116 2.64 -4.51 2.93
C PHE A 116 1.70 -5.11 3.98
N MET A 117 0.39 -5.08 3.73
CA MET A 117 -0.60 -5.70 4.63
C MET A 117 -0.35 -7.21 4.78
N ILE A 118 -0.05 -7.89 3.67
CA ILE A 118 0.27 -9.32 3.68
C ILE A 118 1.51 -9.59 4.53
N VAL A 119 2.57 -8.81 4.33
CA VAL A 119 3.82 -8.95 5.09
C VAL A 119 3.56 -8.79 6.59
N LEU A 120 2.77 -7.79 6.97
CA LEU A 120 2.42 -7.57 8.38
C LEU A 120 1.66 -8.76 8.96
N GLN A 121 0.70 -9.31 8.22
CA GLN A 121 -0.09 -10.46 8.66
C GLN A 121 0.75 -11.73 8.76
N GLU A 122 1.57 -12.02 7.75
CA GLU A 122 2.41 -13.22 7.74
C GLU A 122 3.44 -13.22 8.88
N ASN A 123 3.93 -12.06 9.26
CA ASN A 123 4.90 -11.91 10.34
C ASN A 123 4.25 -11.63 11.70
N LYS A 124 2.93 -11.62 11.76
CA LYS A 124 2.14 -11.37 12.98
C LYS A 124 2.56 -10.09 13.68
N VAL A 125 2.79 -9.03 12.91
CA VAL A 125 3.23 -7.73 13.42
C VAL A 125 2.03 -6.93 13.90
N THR A 126 2.00 -6.64 15.20
CA THR A 126 0.91 -5.90 15.83
C THR A 126 1.36 -4.59 16.48
N THR A 127 2.66 -4.33 16.55
CA THR A 127 3.21 -3.12 17.14
C THR A 127 4.31 -2.53 16.26
N ILE A 128 4.53 -1.22 16.37
CA ILE A 128 5.61 -0.52 15.67
C ILE A 128 6.98 -1.07 16.08
N THR A 129 7.15 -1.44 17.35
CA THR A 129 8.40 -2.03 17.81
C THR A 129 8.73 -3.30 17.04
N LYS A 130 7.74 -4.20 16.84
CA LYS A 130 7.93 -5.41 16.05
C LYS A 130 8.08 -5.12 14.55
N ALA A 131 7.47 -4.02 14.07
CA ALA A 131 7.55 -3.63 12.67
C ALA A 131 8.97 -3.22 12.25
N LYS A 132 9.82 -2.78 13.17
CA LYS A 132 11.17 -2.29 12.85
C LYS A 132 12.02 -3.30 12.07
N ALA A 133 11.98 -4.57 12.45
CA ALA A 133 12.74 -5.62 11.77
C ALA A 133 12.19 -5.86 10.34
N VAL A 134 10.88 -5.84 10.20
CA VAL A 134 10.21 -6.00 8.90
C VAL A 134 10.54 -4.80 8.00
N VAL A 135 10.50 -3.59 8.54
CA VAL A 135 10.85 -2.37 7.79
C VAL A 135 12.29 -2.43 7.30
N LYS A 136 13.21 -2.87 8.15
CA LYS A 136 14.62 -3.03 7.75
C LYS A 136 14.75 -3.96 6.55
N TYR A 137 14.09 -5.11 6.60
CA TYR A 137 14.10 -6.08 5.50
C TYR A 137 13.50 -5.47 4.22
N LEU A 138 12.33 -4.84 4.32
CA LEU A 138 11.66 -4.22 3.18
C LEU A 138 12.51 -3.11 2.55
N ASN A 139 13.15 -2.30 3.38
CA ASN A 139 14.03 -1.23 2.91
C ASN A 139 15.26 -1.78 2.16
N GLU A 140 15.86 -2.86 2.66
CA GLU A 140 16.98 -3.52 2.00
C GLU A 140 16.57 -4.06 0.62
N GLN A 141 15.39 -4.66 0.52
CA GLN A 141 14.85 -5.15 -0.74
C GLN A 141 14.57 -4.00 -1.72
N ALA A 142 13.94 -2.93 -1.26
CA ALA A 142 13.62 -1.79 -2.10
C ALA A 142 14.88 -1.12 -2.66
N VAL A 143 15.90 -0.92 -1.84
CA VAL A 143 17.19 -0.37 -2.27
C VAL A 143 17.84 -1.27 -3.33
N LYS A 144 17.77 -2.57 -3.13
CA LYS A 144 18.30 -3.54 -4.09
C LYS A 144 17.60 -3.43 -5.45
N TYR A 145 16.25 -3.38 -5.47
CA TYR A 145 15.50 -3.22 -6.71
C TYR A 145 15.81 -1.89 -7.40
N ARG A 146 15.89 -0.81 -6.63
CA ARG A 146 16.24 0.50 -7.20
C ARG A 146 17.59 0.46 -7.92
N LYS A 147 18.59 -0.18 -7.33
CA LYS A 147 19.92 -0.33 -7.95
C LYS A 147 19.87 -1.15 -9.24
N MET A 148 19.00 -2.16 -9.30
CA MET A 148 18.86 -3.02 -10.48
C MET A 148 18.22 -2.29 -11.65
N TYR A 149 17.29 -1.37 -11.39
CA TYR A 149 16.46 -0.74 -12.42
C TYR A 149 16.69 0.77 -12.57
N ALA A 150 17.65 1.33 -11.86
CA ALA A 150 17.97 2.75 -11.98
C ALA A 150 18.69 3.08 -13.30
#